data_6eeb53974a4a3d767123dcd6771c1a16
#
_entry.id   6eeb53974a4a3d767123dcd6771c1a16
#
_cell.length_a   1.000
_cell.length_b   1.000
_cell.length_c   1.000
_cell.angle_alpha   90.00
_cell.angle_beta   90.00
_cell.angle_gamma   90.00
#
_symmetry.space_group_name_H-M   'P 1'
#
loop_
_entity.id
_entity.type
_entity.pdbx_description
1 polymer ?
#
loop_
_entity_poly.entity_id
_entity_poly.type
_entity_poly.pdbx_seq_one_letter_code
_entity_poly.pdbx_strand_id
1 'polypeptide(L)'
;MLAALQLGANEQTVSWALGNASVTAGTYVDAKGLAPGAWHYLAVDYDGNKKQFRIFVDAWSSTLDKKIVLPTARADFYIGENFKGRLDETSFWSMAAGTGGKNGIKFDNWNMVAKVLAYWQYDDSTNPGKDSHTWLDRWKKIRETLAAQVGNDSRKLRLGFGSGQWRQMMSADNTRTAFANNLKSVLKEYEFDGVDLDIEWPTTETEYANYSATIVKIRQILGKDVCFSVSLHPVAYKISKNAIEALDFMSYQCYGPAVMRYSYEQFVKDAEMAVEYGIPADKLVLGVPFIGTTGVNGEQVSYSDFINGGLSDVALDEFTYNGKTYTLNGQNTIRKKAKYACEEGYRGIMSWGSDVSVNNEKSLLKAIQEEFVAYEINNPK
;
A
#
# COMPACT_ATOMS: atom_id res chain seq x y z
N MET A 1 9.09 -27.44 17.84
CA MET A 1 9.01 -26.00 18.07
C MET A 1 9.04 -25.30 16.72
N LEU A 2 8.09 -24.44 16.40
CA LEU A 2 8.04 -23.75 15.12
C LEU A 2 8.99 -22.56 15.11
N ALA A 3 8.91 -21.73 16.14
CA ALA A 3 9.79 -20.59 16.38
C ALA A 3 9.85 -20.33 17.89
N ALA A 4 10.97 -19.88 18.38
CA ALA A 4 11.13 -19.40 19.74
C ALA A 4 12.21 -18.35 19.84
N LEU A 5 11.91 -17.26 20.53
CA LEU A 5 12.88 -16.28 21.02
C LEU A 5 12.97 -16.47 22.54
N GLN A 6 14.14 -16.66 23.05
CA GLN A 6 14.37 -16.93 24.48
C GLN A 6 15.49 -16.06 25.02
N LEU A 7 15.30 -15.53 26.24
CA LEU A 7 16.40 -15.01 27.05
C LEU A 7 17.06 -16.16 27.77
N GLY A 8 18.39 -16.19 27.77
CA GLY A 8 19.15 -17.17 28.52
C GLY A 8 18.96 -17.03 30.03
N ALA A 9 19.32 -18.06 30.77
CA ALA A 9 19.16 -18.13 32.22
C ALA A 9 19.85 -17.01 33.00
N ASN A 10 20.87 -16.41 32.44
CA ASN A 10 21.61 -15.28 33.01
C ASN A 10 21.09 -13.90 32.53
N GLU A 11 19.97 -13.86 31.78
CA GLU A 11 19.38 -12.66 31.17
C GLU A 11 20.32 -11.86 30.24
N GLN A 12 21.45 -12.45 29.87
CA GLN A 12 22.50 -11.83 29.06
C GLN A 12 22.62 -12.44 27.65
N THR A 13 21.88 -13.49 27.35
CA THR A 13 21.89 -14.12 26.04
C THR A 13 20.51 -14.12 25.43
N VAL A 14 20.44 -13.87 24.14
CA VAL A 14 19.22 -14.00 23.34
C VAL A 14 19.39 -15.17 22.38
N SER A 15 18.51 -16.14 22.46
CA SER A 15 18.49 -17.30 21.58
C SER A 15 17.25 -17.30 20.72
N TRP A 16 17.41 -17.67 19.47
CA TRP A 16 16.32 -17.85 18.53
C TRP A 16 16.38 -19.19 17.83
N ALA A 17 15.24 -19.82 17.70
CA ALA A 17 15.07 -21.05 16.94
C ALA A 17 13.94 -20.89 15.92
N LEU A 18 14.15 -21.39 14.70
CA LEU A 18 13.14 -21.42 13.64
C LEU A 18 13.27 -22.75 12.89
N GLY A 19 12.20 -23.58 12.95
CA GLY A 19 12.23 -24.91 12.35
C GLY A 19 13.37 -25.77 12.92
N ASN A 20 14.33 -26.14 12.06
CA ASN A 20 15.51 -26.95 12.42
C ASN A 20 16.78 -26.12 12.68
N ALA A 21 16.67 -24.79 12.73
CA ALA A 21 17.81 -23.89 12.96
C ALA A 21 17.68 -23.16 14.28
N SER A 22 18.82 -22.86 14.90
CA SER A 22 18.90 -22.00 16.08
C SER A 22 20.16 -21.12 16.00
N VAL A 23 20.07 -19.92 16.55
CA VAL A 23 21.17 -18.98 16.73
C VAL A 23 21.11 -18.41 18.13
N THR A 24 22.23 -18.28 18.77
CA THR A 24 22.36 -17.65 20.08
C THR A 24 23.20 -16.39 19.93
N ALA A 25 22.68 -15.24 20.38
CA ALA A 25 23.38 -13.97 20.43
C ALA A 25 24.20 -13.82 21.72
N GLY A 26 24.90 -14.84 22.12
CA GLY A 26 25.62 -14.88 23.39
C GLY A 26 26.72 -13.83 23.53
N THR A 27 27.31 -13.40 22.45
CA THR A 27 28.35 -12.36 22.42
C THR A 27 27.82 -10.94 22.56
N TYR A 28 26.50 -10.75 22.54
CA TYR A 28 25.91 -9.49 22.93
C TYR A 28 26.16 -9.14 24.41
N VAL A 29 26.60 -10.10 25.11
CA VAL A 29 27.03 -10.06 26.49
C VAL A 29 28.34 -9.33 26.70
N ASP A 30 28.97 -8.84 25.68
CA ASP A 30 30.08 -7.93 25.82
C ASP A 30 29.79 -6.81 26.82
N ALA A 31 30.69 -6.03 27.18
CA ALA A 31 30.68 -4.98 28.19
C ALA A 31 29.35 -4.22 28.43
N LYS A 32 28.30 -4.45 27.64
CA LYS A 32 27.01 -3.78 27.81
C LYS A 32 25.83 -4.68 28.15
N GLY A 33 25.83 -5.97 27.77
CA GLY A 33 24.72 -6.91 28.03
C GLY A 33 23.32 -6.36 27.74
N LEU A 34 22.28 -7.12 28.02
CA LEU A 34 20.92 -6.59 28.17
C LEU A 34 20.86 -5.91 29.55
N ALA A 35 20.90 -4.60 29.59
CA ALA A 35 20.89 -3.85 30.85
C ALA A 35 19.52 -4.01 31.54
N PRO A 36 19.43 -4.51 32.76
CA PRO A 36 18.17 -4.58 33.50
C PRO A 36 17.56 -3.18 33.66
N GLY A 37 16.24 -3.08 33.41
CA GLY A 37 15.52 -1.83 33.49
C GLY A 37 15.62 -0.91 32.26
N ALA A 38 16.32 -1.32 31.22
CA ALA A 38 16.35 -0.62 29.94
C ALA A 38 15.46 -1.34 28.91
N TRP A 39 14.97 -0.59 27.92
CA TRP A 39 14.31 -1.17 26.74
C TRP A 39 15.34 -1.66 25.74
N HIS A 40 15.10 -2.83 25.22
CA HIS A 40 15.94 -3.47 24.21
C HIS A 40 15.11 -3.86 22.99
N TYR A 41 15.62 -3.57 21.80
CA TYR A 41 15.03 -4.03 20.55
C TYR A 41 15.53 -5.42 20.20
N LEU A 42 14.60 -6.35 20.00
CA LEU A 42 14.89 -7.71 19.61
C LEU A 42 14.18 -8.02 18.28
N ALA A 43 14.91 -8.51 17.28
CA ALA A 43 14.31 -8.97 16.04
C ALA A 43 15.01 -10.21 15.51
N VAL A 44 14.27 -10.96 14.72
CA VAL A 44 14.78 -12.13 14.02
C VAL A 44 14.13 -12.21 12.66
N ASP A 45 14.88 -12.67 11.67
CA ASP A 45 14.33 -12.90 10.36
C ASP A 45 14.96 -14.11 9.66
N TYR A 46 14.31 -14.54 8.59
CA TYR A 46 14.82 -15.52 7.66
C TYR A 46 14.63 -15.02 6.23
N ASP A 47 15.72 -14.79 5.54
CA ASP A 47 15.76 -14.49 4.12
C ASP A 47 15.82 -15.80 3.31
N GLY A 48 14.67 -16.21 2.78
CA GLY A 48 14.54 -17.47 2.03
C GLY A 48 15.35 -17.49 0.72
N ASN A 49 15.60 -16.34 0.10
CA ASN A 49 16.38 -16.23 -1.12
C ASN A 49 17.89 -16.43 -0.84
N LYS A 50 18.37 -15.80 0.22
CA LYS A 50 19.76 -15.91 0.65
C LYS A 50 20.03 -17.14 1.52
N LYS A 51 18.97 -17.81 2.00
CA LYS A 51 19.04 -18.90 2.99
C LYS A 51 19.74 -18.45 4.26
N GLN A 52 19.48 -17.23 4.70
CA GLN A 52 20.09 -16.60 5.86
C GLN A 52 19.10 -16.44 6.98
N PHE A 53 19.46 -16.88 8.15
CA PHE A 53 18.77 -16.69 9.40
C PHE A 53 19.55 -15.65 10.22
N ARG A 54 18.88 -14.57 10.65
CA ARG A 54 19.52 -13.45 11.34
C ARG A 54 18.82 -13.15 12.65
N ILE A 55 19.62 -12.75 13.64
CA ILE A 55 19.14 -12.22 14.92
C ILE A 55 19.71 -10.82 15.11
N PHE A 56 18.90 -9.93 15.64
CA PHE A 56 19.25 -8.55 15.97
C PHE A 56 18.93 -8.30 17.43
N VAL A 57 19.85 -7.64 18.12
CA VAL A 57 19.70 -7.16 19.49
C VAL A 57 20.23 -5.73 19.51
N ASP A 58 19.37 -4.74 19.64
CA ASP A 58 19.69 -3.31 19.46
C ASP A 58 20.47 -3.08 18.14
N ALA A 59 21.68 -2.54 18.19
CA ALA A 59 22.54 -2.33 17.03
C ALA A 59 23.39 -3.56 16.62
N TRP A 60 23.36 -4.63 17.43
CA TRP A 60 24.14 -5.85 17.15
C TRP A 60 23.34 -6.83 16.28
N SER A 61 24.04 -7.62 15.47
CA SER A 61 23.42 -8.69 14.70
C SER A 61 24.34 -9.88 14.47
N SER A 62 23.75 -11.07 14.35
CA SER A 62 24.44 -12.30 13.95
C SER A 62 23.66 -12.98 12.82
N THR A 63 24.38 -13.67 11.94
CA THR A 63 23.84 -14.35 10.77
C THR A 63 24.30 -15.80 10.75
N LEU A 64 23.37 -16.70 10.43
CA LEU A 64 23.63 -18.12 10.20
C LEU A 64 23.16 -18.47 8.78
N ASP A 65 24.10 -18.91 7.94
CA ASP A 65 23.78 -19.43 6.61
C ASP A 65 23.24 -20.86 6.73
N LYS A 66 21.92 -20.99 6.62
CA LYS A 66 21.25 -22.28 6.76
C LYS A 66 19.93 -22.30 6.04
N LYS A 67 19.69 -23.37 5.27
CA LYS A 67 18.35 -23.64 4.75
C LYS A 67 17.45 -24.08 5.90
N ILE A 68 16.38 -23.36 6.13
CA ILE A 68 15.37 -23.67 7.14
C ILE A 68 14.30 -24.59 6.55
N VAL A 69 13.93 -25.61 7.30
CA VAL A 69 12.77 -26.45 7.04
C VAL A 69 11.73 -26.12 8.10
N LEU A 70 10.62 -25.51 7.67
CA LEU A 70 9.51 -25.21 8.55
C LEU A 70 8.61 -26.44 8.70
N PRO A 71 8.18 -26.78 9.91
CA PRO A 71 7.18 -27.81 10.11
C PRO A 71 5.83 -27.38 9.55
N THR A 72 5.05 -28.32 9.04
CA THR A 72 3.72 -28.08 8.47
C THR A 72 2.60 -28.10 9.54
N ALA A 73 2.91 -28.53 10.76
CA ALA A 73 1.95 -28.59 11.85
C ALA A 73 1.61 -27.19 12.38
N ARG A 74 0.33 -26.97 12.68
CA ARG A 74 -0.11 -25.79 13.43
C ARG A 74 0.26 -25.95 14.89
N ALA A 75 0.66 -24.85 15.52
CA ALA A 75 0.95 -24.81 16.96
C ALA A 75 0.43 -23.48 17.52
N ASP A 76 0.11 -23.47 18.80
CA ASP A 76 -0.20 -22.25 19.52
C ASP A 76 1.04 -21.35 19.57
N PHE A 77 0.80 -20.06 19.61
CA PHE A 77 1.81 -19.04 19.70
C PHE A 77 1.72 -18.36 21.08
N TYR A 78 2.85 -18.24 21.74
CA TYR A 78 2.95 -17.62 23.07
C TYR A 78 3.90 -16.43 23.01
N ILE A 79 3.47 -15.30 23.59
CA ILE A 79 4.30 -14.11 23.78
C ILE A 79 4.51 -13.93 25.28
N GLY A 80 5.77 -13.84 25.70
CA GLY A 80 6.12 -13.57 27.08
C GLY A 80 5.93 -14.71 28.05
N GLU A 81 5.81 -15.96 27.58
CA GLU A 81 5.73 -17.13 28.47
C GLU A 81 6.97 -17.17 29.38
N ASN A 82 6.74 -17.17 30.69
CA ASN A 82 7.79 -17.11 31.74
C ASN A 82 8.69 -15.85 31.68
N PHE A 83 8.36 -14.85 30.89
CA PHE A 83 9.09 -13.60 30.83
C PHE A 83 8.80 -12.70 32.04
N LYS A 84 9.85 -12.21 32.69
CA LYS A 84 9.75 -11.24 33.81
C LYS A 84 10.22 -9.88 33.32
N GLY A 85 9.33 -9.09 32.78
CA GLY A 85 9.65 -7.79 32.22
C GLY A 85 8.44 -7.13 31.58
N ARG A 86 8.68 -6.12 30.77
CA ARG A 86 7.69 -5.41 29.98
C ARG A 86 7.95 -5.71 28.52
N LEU A 87 6.91 -6.00 27.75
CA LEU A 87 6.96 -6.17 26.30
C LEU A 87 6.19 -5.02 25.67
N ASP A 88 6.67 -4.57 24.54
CA ASP A 88 6.02 -3.53 23.74
C ASP A 88 6.29 -3.76 22.26
N GLU A 89 5.37 -3.29 21.40
CA GLU A 89 5.49 -3.31 19.94
C GLU A 89 5.92 -4.66 19.33
N THR A 90 5.38 -5.78 19.85
CA THR A 90 5.65 -7.10 19.27
C THR A 90 4.95 -7.25 17.92
N SER A 91 5.68 -7.67 16.90
CA SER A 91 5.12 -7.80 15.54
C SER A 91 5.67 -8.97 14.75
N PHE A 92 4.84 -9.48 13.84
CA PHE A 92 5.18 -10.52 12.85
C PHE A 92 5.08 -9.97 11.45
N TRP A 93 6.03 -10.33 10.61
CA TRP A 93 6.15 -9.80 9.26
C TRP A 93 6.27 -10.92 8.23
N SER A 94 5.67 -10.72 7.06
CA SER A 94 5.79 -11.62 5.92
C SER A 94 7.06 -11.39 5.09
N MET A 95 7.97 -10.55 5.57
CA MET A 95 9.22 -10.19 4.88
C MET A 95 10.43 -10.26 5.81
N ALA A 96 11.60 -10.46 5.24
CA ALA A 96 12.85 -10.31 6.00
C ALA A 96 13.13 -8.82 6.29
N ALA A 97 13.61 -8.53 7.50
CA ALA A 97 13.84 -7.15 7.98
C ALA A 97 14.91 -6.37 7.20
N GLY A 98 15.73 -7.05 6.39
CA GLY A 98 16.83 -6.41 5.67
C GLY A 98 17.83 -5.73 6.59
N THR A 99 18.40 -4.61 6.15
CA THR A 99 19.31 -3.79 6.97
C THR A 99 18.59 -2.94 8.01
N GLY A 100 17.27 -2.73 7.84
CA GLY A 100 16.43 -1.99 8.77
C GLY A 100 16.25 -2.67 10.12
N GLY A 101 16.46 -4.01 10.18
CA GLY A 101 16.35 -4.78 11.42
C GLY A 101 17.26 -4.33 12.55
N LYS A 102 18.36 -3.64 12.26
CA LYS A 102 19.29 -3.10 13.29
C LYS A 102 18.76 -1.89 14.05
N ASN A 103 17.83 -1.15 13.46
CA ASN A 103 17.31 0.12 13.99
C ASN A 103 15.82 0.07 14.34
N GLY A 104 15.25 -1.12 14.35
CA GLY A 104 13.82 -1.30 14.46
C GLY A 104 13.10 -1.12 13.12
N ILE A 105 11.93 -1.72 13.01
CA ILE A 105 11.03 -1.53 11.88
C ILE A 105 10.01 -0.47 12.29
N LYS A 106 10.04 0.68 11.62
CA LYS A 106 9.09 1.76 11.89
C LYS A 106 7.80 1.55 11.10
N PHE A 107 6.69 1.77 11.76
CA PHE A 107 5.34 1.66 11.17
C PHE A 107 4.91 2.89 10.36
N ASP A 108 5.78 3.89 10.21
CA ASP A 108 5.52 5.11 9.47
C ASP A 108 5.57 4.95 7.93
N ASN A 109 5.94 3.77 7.45
CA ASN A 109 6.02 3.46 6.02
C ASN A 109 4.92 2.47 5.60
N TRP A 110 3.96 2.90 4.78
CA TRP A 110 2.86 2.10 4.27
C TRP A 110 3.26 0.79 3.60
N ASN A 111 4.37 0.80 2.85
CA ASN A 111 4.90 -0.41 2.22
C ASN A 111 5.35 -1.46 3.25
N MET A 112 5.69 -1.04 4.45
CA MET A 112 6.04 -1.93 5.55
C MET A 112 4.80 -2.43 6.27
N VAL A 113 3.84 -1.55 6.54
CA VAL A 113 2.57 -1.90 7.22
C VAL A 113 1.81 -3.01 6.50
N ALA A 114 1.77 -2.99 5.17
CA ALA A 114 1.12 -4.03 4.36
C ALA A 114 1.75 -5.43 4.50
N LYS A 115 2.91 -5.56 5.14
CA LYS A 115 3.63 -6.83 5.32
C LYS A 115 3.60 -7.34 6.76
N VAL A 116 2.98 -6.59 7.67
CA VAL A 116 2.74 -7.03 9.05
C VAL A 116 1.67 -8.11 9.04
N LEU A 117 1.94 -9.22 9.68
CA LEU A 117 0.98 -10.32 9.87
C LEU A 117 0.21 -10.17 11.18
N ALA A 118 0.87 -9.67 12.23
CA ALA A 118 0.27 -9.40 13.53
C ALA A 118 1.10 -8.35 14.28
N TYR A 119 0.45 -7.55 15.12
CA TYR A 119 1.11 -6.50 15.90
C TYR A 119 0.41 -6.24 17.23
N TRP A 120 1.13 -6.27 18.34
CA TRP A 120 0.65 -6.00 19.69
C TRP A 120 1.39 -4.79 20.28
N GLN A 121 0.66 -3.72 20.55
CA GLN A 121 1.19 -2.51 21.22
C GLN A 121 1.13 -2.61 22.74
N TYR A 122 0.27 -3.53 23.26
CA TYR A 122 0.00 -3.71 24.70
C TYR A 122 -0.54 -2.45 25.41
N ASP A 123 -1.01 -1.45 24.68
CA ASP A 123 -1.55 -0.20 25.20
C ASP A 123 -2.93 -0.35 25.83
N ASP A 124 -3.66 -1.41 25.47
CA ASP A 124 -4.96 -1.73 26.06
C ASP A 124 -4.77 -2.55 27.35
N SER A 125 -4.86 -1.87 28.50
CA SER A 125 -4.73 -2.51 29.81
C SER A 125 -5.84 -3.50 30.13
N THR A 126 -6.97 -3.47 29.41
CA THR A 126 -8.10 -4.37 29.60
C THR A 126 -7.97 -5.64 28.77
N ASN A 127 -7.25 -5.58 27.65
CA ASN A 127 -6.98 -6.71 26.77
C ASN A 127 -5.58 -6.60 26.11
N PRO A 128 -4.51 -6.79 26.87
CA PRO A 128 -3.15 -6.62 26.36
C PRO A 128 -2.75 -7.66 25.31
N GLY A 129 -3.49 -8.76 25.19
CA GLY A 129 -3.28 -9.77 24.15
C GLY A 129 -4.01 -9.50 22.84
N LYS A 130 -4.73 -8.37 22.72
CA LYS A 130 -5.40 -8.00 21.48
C LYS A 130 -4.37 -7.65 20.43
N ASP A 131 -4.46 -8.29 19.24
CA ASP A 131 -3.67 -7.90 18.08
C ASP A 131 -4.08 -6.48 17.66
N SER A 132 -3.15 -5.52 17.81
CA SER A 132 -3.37 -4.12 17.43
C SER A 132 -3.39 -3.92 15.92
N HIS A 133 -3.00 -4.93 15.15
CA HIS A 133 -3.09 -4.96 13.71
C HIS A 133 -4.49 -5.38 13.24
N THR A 134 -5.52 -4.79 13.79
CA THR A 134 -6.89 -5.04 13.39
C THR A 134 -7.29 -4.08 12.28
N TRP A 135 -7.07 -4.49 11.05
CA TRP A 135 -7.49 -3.73 9.86
C TRP A 135 -8.96 -3.35 9.93
N LEU A 136 -9.81 -4.26 10.44
CA LEU A 136 -11.24 -4.01 10.57
C LEU A 136 -11.54 -2.81 11.48
N ASP A 137 -10.87 -2.70 12.63
CA ASP A 137 -11.06 -1.56 13.55
C ASP A 137 -10.59 -0.24 12.93
N ARG A 138 -9.49 -0.27 12.18
CA ARG A 138 -9.00 0.91 11.44
C ARG A 138 -9.99 1.35 10.36
N TRP A 139 -10.52 0.41 9.59
CA TRP A 139 -11.52 0.70 8.55
C TRP A 139 -12.82 1.20 9.14
N LYS A 140 -13.28 0.64 10.25
CA LYS A 140 -14.44 1.16 11.00
C LYS A 140 -14.22 2.59 11.46
N LYS A 141 -13.09 2.90 12.05
CA LYS A 141 -12.74 4.25 12.48
C LYS A 141 -12.69 5.25 11.32
N ILE A 142 -12.16 4.86 10.15
CA ILE A 142 -12.19 5.70 8.95
C ILE A 142 -13.65 5.98 8.55
N ARG A 143 -14.51 4.95 8.48
CA ARG A 143 -15.95 5.12 8.17
C ARG A 143 -16.65 6.04 9.14
N GLU A 144 -16.46 5.84 10.44
CA GLU A 144 -17.03 6.69 11.49
C GLU A 144 -16.60 8.15 11.34
N THR A 145 -15.29 8.37 11.09
CA THR A 145 -14.75 9.72 10.88
C THR A 145 -15.35 10.38 9.65
N LEU A 146 -15.47 9.64 8.55
CA LEU A 146 -16.04 10.13 7.30
C LEU A 146 -17.55 10.45 7.49
N ALA A 147 -18.31 9.58 8.13
CA ALA A 147 -19.72 9.77 8.41
C ALA A 147 -19.98 10.99 9.32
N ALA A 148 -19.14 11.19 10.34
CA ALA A 148 -19.23 12.32 11.25
C ALA A 148 -18.97 13.68 10.56
N GLN A 149 -18.14 13.70 9.50
CA GLN A 149 -17.82 14.94 8.78
C GLN A 149 -18.85 15.37 7.76
N VAL A 150 -19.60 14.44 7.17
CA VAL A 150 -20.42 14.72 5.97
C VAL A 150 -21.90 14.32 6.14
N GLY A 151 -22.30 13.78 7.28
CA GLY A 151 -23.66 13.29 7.51
C GLY A 151 -23.91 11.95 6.80
N ASN A 152 -24.76 11.93 5.79
CA ASN A 152 -25.02 10.70 5.02
C ASN A 152 -23.91 10.48 3.99
N ASP A 153 -22.96 9.61 4.30
CA ASP A 153 -21.77 9.36 3.48
C ASP A 153 -22.03 8.26 2.46
N SER A 154 -22.04 8.63 1.18
CA SER A 154 -22.15 7.70 0.05
C SER A 154 -20.78 7.20 -0.45
N ARG A 155 -19.68 7.63 0.15
CA ARG A 155 -18.32 7.24 -0.25
C ARG A 155 -18.10 5.75 -0.04
N LYS A 156 -17.33 5.17 -0.97
CA LYS A 156 -17.00 3.74 -0.94
C LYS A 156 -15.57 3.52 -0.45
N LEU A 157 -15.42 2.68 0.57
CA LEU A 157 -14.12 2.21 1.00
C LEU A 157 -13.80 0.91 0.25
N ARG A 158 -12.81 0.97 -0.64
CA ARG A 158 -12.41 -0.17 -1.49
C ARG A 158 -11.06 -0.71 -1.07
N LEU A 159 -10.93 -2.04 -1.15
CA LEU A 159 -9.65 -2.72 -1.00
C LEU A 159 -8.81 -2.54 -2.27
N GLY A 160 -7.64 -1.94 -2.18
CA GLY A 160 -6.65 -1.95 -3.26
C GLY A 160 -5.90 -3.30 -3.28
N PHE A 161 -5.84 -3.94 -4.42
CA PHE A 161 -5.13 -5.20 -4.59
C PHE A 161 -4.10 -5.11 -5.72
N GLY A 162 -2.82 -5.32 -5.39
CA GLY A 162 -1.71 -5.49 -6.32
C GLY A 162 -0.90 -6.75 -5.96
N SER A 163 -0.30 -7.40 -6.94
CA SER A 163 0.51 -8.60 -6.69
C SER A 163 1.58 -8.78 -7.76
N GLY A 164 2.83 -9.03 -7.36
CA GLY A 164 3.89 -9.46 -8.28
C GLY A 164 3.68 -10.86 -8.89
N GLN A 165 2.76 -11.67 -8.35
CA GLN A 165 2.45 -13.03 -8.83
C GLN A 165 1.14 -13.09 -9.62
N TRP A 166 0.59 -11.95 -10.05
CA TRP A 166 -0.69 -11.88 -10.74
C TRP A 166 -0.76 -12.75 -12.00
N ARG A 167 0.35 -12.90 -12.73
CA ARG A 167 0.41 -13.73 -13.93
C ARG A 167 0.01 -15.17 -13.66
N GLN A 168 0.54 -15.77 -12.61
CA GLN A 168 0.20 -17.13 -12.21
C GLN A 168 -1.24 -17.23 -11.71
N MET A 169 -1.66 -16.28 -10.88
CA MET A 169 -3.01 -16.24 -10.30
C MET A 169 -4.10 -16.09 -11.36
N MET A 170 -3.83 -15.37 -12.45
CA MET A 170 -4.80 -15.09 -13.52
C MET A 170 -4.72 -16.07 -14.71
N SER A 171 -3.79 -17.02 -14.71
CA SER A 171 -3.49 -17.86 -15.88
C SER A 171 -4.56 -18.91 -16.22
N ALA A 172 -5.33 -19.39 -15.25
CA ALA A 172 -6.31 -20.47 -15.44
C ALA A 172 -7.66 -20.16 -14.76
N ASP A 173 -8.74 -20.77 -15.21
CA ASP A 173 -10.08 -20.51 -14.69
C ASP A 173 -10.24 -20.91 -13.22
N ASN A 174 -9.63 -22.02 -12.81
CA ASN A 174 -9.64 -22.46 -11.41
C ASN A 174 -8.90 -21.48 -10.47
N THR A 175 -7.76 -20.93 -10.89
CA THR A 175 -7.01 -19.95 -10.10
C THR A 175 -7.73 -18.61 -10.04
N ARG A 176 -8.34 -18.16 -11.14
CA ARG A 176 -9.22 -16.98 -11.17
C ARG A 176 -10.42 -17.13 -10.23
N THR A 177 -11.05 -18.32 -10.26
CA THR A 177 -12.20 -18.62 -9.40
C THR A 177 -11.79 -18.62 -7.91
N ALA A 178 -10.68 -19.26 -7.57
CA ALA A 178 -10.15 -19.27 -6.21
C ALA A 178 -9.83 -17.85 -5.71
N PHE A 179 -9.18 -17.04 -6.56
CA PHE A 179 -8.87 -15.65 -6.24
C PHE A 179 -10.13 -14.82 -5.99
N ALA A 180 -11.13 -14.91 -6.86
CA ALA A 180 -12.38 -14.16 -6.73
C ALA A 180 -13.17 -14.57 -5.47
N ASN A 181 -13.18 -15.86 -5.10
CA ASN A 181 -13.79 -16.32 -3.86
C ASN A 181 -13.04 -15.81 -2.61
N ASN A 182 -11.70 -15.79 -2.65
CA ASN A 182 -10.90 -15.21 -1.57
C ASN A 182 -11.16 -13.72 -1.42
N LEU A 183 -11.22 -12.95 -2.53
CA LEU A 183 -11.61 -11.54 -2.50
C LEU A 183 -12.98 -11.37 -1.85
N LYS A 184 -13.98 -12.16 -2.25
CA LYS A 184 -15.32 -12.11 -1.66
C LYS A 184 -15.30 -12.30 -0.14
N SER A 185 -14.49 -13.26 0.34
CA SER A 185 -14.35 -13.54 1.76
C SER A 185 -13.71 -12.36 2.50
N VAL A 186 -12.62 -11.80 1.95
CA VAL A 186 -11.91 -10.64 2.53
C VAL A 186 -12.81 -9.40 2.57
N LEU A 187 -13.51 -9.10 1.45
CA LEU A 187 -14.42 -7.95 1.41
C LEU A 187 -15.51 -8.05 2.47
N LYS A 188 -16.05 -9.26 2.68
CA LYS A 188 -17.06 -9.52 3.72
C LYS A 188 -16.48 -9.41 5.13
N GLU A 189 -15.31 -10.02 5.37
CA GLU A 189 -14.65 -10.03 6.68
C GLU A 189 -14.30 -8.62 7.16
N TYR A 190 -13.76 -7.79 6.25
CA TYR A 190 -13.32 -6.43 6.56
C TYR A 190 -14.33 -5.34 6.19
N GLU A 191 -15.53 -5.73 5.80
CA GLU A 191 -16.65 -4.81 5.49
C GLU A 191 -16.30 -3.77 4.41
N PHE A 192 -15.49 -4.12 3.39
CA PHE A 192 -15.22 -3.24 2.27
C PHE A 192 -16.40 -3.13 1.32
N ASP A 193 -16.63 -1.93 0.77
CA ASP A 193 -17.67 -1.68 -0.24
C ASP A 193 -17.26 -2.18 -1.62
N GLY A 194 -16.00 -2.49 -1.81
CA GLY A 194 -15.50 -2.89 -3.12
C GLY A 194 -14.02 -3.21 -3.16
N VAL A 195 -13.55 -3.38 -4.39
CA VAL A 195 -12.14 -3.67 -4.69
C VAL A 195 -11.66 -2.87 -5.88
N ASP A 196 -10.39 -2.48 -5.86
CA ASP A 196 -9.63 -1.96 -6.99
C ASP A 196 -8.47 -2.90 -7.30
N LEU A 197 -8.33 -3.33 -8.56
CA LEU A 197 -7.17 -4.14 -8.97
C LEU A 197 -6.13 -3.23 -9.61
N ASP A 198 -4.95 -3.17 -9.02
CA ASP A 198 -3.79 -2.47 -9.54
C ASP A 198 -2.76 -3.49 -10.04
N ILE A 199 -2.88 -3.86 -11.31
CA ILE A 199 -2.04 -4.90 -11.94
C ILE A 199 -1.02 -4.26 -12.88
N GLU A 200 0.21 -4.24 -12.44
CA GLU A 200 1.32 -3.61 -13.15
C GLU A 200 2.28 -4.65 -13.75
N TRP A 201 2.39 -4.84 -15.07
CA TRP A 201 1.46 -4.44 -16.12
C TRP A 201 1.35 -5.57 -17.12
N PRO A 202 0.16 -5.87 -17.70
CA PRO A 202 0.04 -6.76 -18.85
C PRO A 202 0.80 -6.16 -20.03
N THR A 203 1.60 -7.00 -20.72
CA THR A 203 2.43 -6.58 -21.85
C THR A 203 2.20 -7.43 -23.11
N THR A 204 1.56 -8.60 -22.97
CA THR A 204 1.26 -9.50 -24.06
C THR A 204 -0.24 -9.68 -24.24
N GLU A 205 -0.69 -10.09 -25.44
CA GLU A 205 -2.09 -10.40 -25.71
C GLU A 205 -2.65 -11.44 -24.76
N THR A 206 -1.87 -12.47 -24.44
CA THR A 206 -2.26 -13.51 -23.47
C THR A 206 -2.46 -12.94 -22.06
N GLU A 207 -1.61 -12.05 -21.63
CA GLU A 207 -1.74 -11.38 -20.30
C GLU A 207 -2.98 -10.49 -20.27
N TYR A 208 -3.26 -9.71 -21.32
CA TYR A 208 -4.50 -8.93 -21.44
C TYR A 208 -5.75 -9.80 -21.46
N ALA A 209 -5.71 -10.93 -22.18
CA ALA A 209 -6.83 -11.88 -22.21
C ALA A 209 -7.07 -12.48 -20.81
N ASN A 210 -6.01 -12.91 -20.12
CA ASN A 210 -6.09 -13.45 -18.76
C ASN A 210 -6.58 -12.41 -17.74
N TYR A 211 -6.09 -11.18 -17.82
CA TYR A 211 -6.54 -10.09 -16.96
C TYR A 211 -8.02 -9.78 -17.20
N SER A 212 -8.42 -9.64 -18.45
CA SER A 212 -9.82 -9.42 -18.83
C SER A 212 -10.75 -10.54 -18.35
N ALA A 213 -10.35 -11.81 -18.54
CA ALA A 213 -11.11 -12.96 -18.05
C ALA A 213 -11.22 -12.97 -16.51
N THR A 214 -10.18 -12.52 -15.82
CA THR A 214 -10.18 -12.39 -14.35
C THR A 214 -11.17 -11.32 -13.89
N ILE A 215 -11.19 -10.16 -14.53
CA ILE A 215 -12.15 -9.08 -14.25
C ILE A 215 -13.59 -9.60 -14.39
N VAL A 216 -13.90 -10.27 -15.50
CA VAL A 216 -15.24 -10.85 -15.73
C VAL A 216 -15.59 -11.90 -14.67
N LYS A 217 -14.65 -12.79 -14.32
CA LYS A 217 -14.83 -13.81 -13.28
C LYS A 217 -15.10 -13.20 -11.91
N ILE A 218 -14.35 -12.16 -11.54
CA ILE A 218 -14.53 -11.46 -10.26
C ILE A 218 -15.92 -10.84 -10.20
N ARG A 219 -16.36 -10.12 -11.25
CA ARG A 219 -17.71 -9.55 -11.30
C ARG A 219 -18.80 -10.60 -11.16
N GLN A 220 -18.65 -11.76 -11.80
CA GLN A 220 -19.60 -12.88 -11.69
C GLN A 220 -19.74 -13.39 -10.25
N ILE A 221 -18.63 -13.46 -9.50
CA ILE A 221 -18.59 -14.00 -8.13
C ILE A 221 -18.99 -12.96 -7.10
N LEU A 222 -18.55 -11.72 -7.24
CA LEU A 222 -18.85 -10.64 -6.31
C LEU A 222 -20.29 -10.10 -6.46
N GLY A 223 -20.88 -10.19 -7.65
CA GLY A 223 -22.18 -9.59 -7.94
C GLY A 223 -22.09 -8.10 -8.28
N LYS A 224 -23.25 -7.45 -8.44
CA LYS A 224 -23.36 -6.05 -8.89
C LYS A 224 -23.28 -5.03 -7.76
N ASP A 225 -23.52 -5.44 -6.51
CA ASP A 225 -23.58 -4.53 -5.36
C ASP A 225 -22.20 -4.12 -4.85
N VAL A 226 -21.16 -4.88 -5.23
CA VAL A 226 -19.77 -4.60 -4.88
C VAL A 226 -19.19 -3.61 -5.87
N CYS A 227 -18.66 -2.49 -5.38
CA CYS A 227 -17.97 -1.50 -6.20
C CYS A 227 -16.65 -2.09 -6.72
N PHE A 228 -16.56 -2.29 -8.03
CA PHE A 228 -15.42 -2.94 -8.65
C PHE A 228 -14.76 -2.04 -9.71
N SER A 229 -13.53 -1.69 -9.47
CA SER A 229 -12.69 -0.90 -10.37
C SER A 229 -11.35 -1.58 -10.61
N VAL A 230 -10.62 -1.08 -11.57
CA VAL A 230 -9.23 -1.43 -11.83
C VAL A 230 -8.42 -0.16 -12.07
N SER A 231 -7.14 -0.21 -11.72
CA SER A 231 -6.17 0.81 -12.11
C SER A 231 -5.52 0.39 -13.44
N LEU A 232 -5.61 1.27 -14.44
CA LEU A 232 -4.99 1.11 -15.77
C LEU A 232 -3.94 2.19 -15.96
N HIS A 233 -2.98 1.95 -16.84
CA HIS A 233 -1.94 2.91 -17.17
C HIS A 233 -1.87 3.09 -18.70
N PRO A 234 -1.47 4.27 -19.23
CA PRO A 234 -1.33 4.50 -20.69
C PRO A 234 -0.43 3.51 -21.41
N VAL A 235 0.44 2.80 -20.72
CA VAL A 235 1.24 1.69 -21.30
C VAL A 235 0.53 0.33 -21.20
N ALA A 236 -0.56 0.21 -20.42
CA ALA A 236 -1.24 -1.06 -20.15
C ALA A 236 -2.75 -0.84 -19.87
N TYR A 237 -3.55 -0.60 -20.90
CA TYR A 237 -4.99 -0.31 -20.77
C TYR A 237 -5.89 -1.19 -21.64
N LYS A 238 -5.32 -2.06 -22.47
CA LYS A 238 -6.05 -2.78 -23.52
C LYS A 238 -6.84 -3.99 -22.99
N ILE A 239 -7.71 -3.78 -21.99
CA ILE A 239 -8.65 -4.82 -21.52
C ILE A 239 -9.82 -5.00 -22.50
N SER A 240 -10.43 -6.18 -22.49
CA SER A 240 -11.53 -6.50 -23.41
C SER A 240 -12.81 -5.70 -23.12
N LYS A 241 -13.67 -5.56 -24.11
CA LYS A 241 -14.99 -4.92 -23.98
C LYS A 241 -15.80 -5.52 -22.81
N ASN A 242 -15.85 -6.84 -22.69
CA ASN A 242 -16.56 -7.52 -21.60
C ASN A 242 -15.98 -7.17 -20.22
N ALA A 243 -14.65 -6.96 -20.12
CA ALA A 243 -14.02 -6.49 -18.90
C ALA A 243 -14.39 -5.04 -18.58
N ILE A 244 -14.41 -4.16 -19.60
CA ILE A 244 -14.86 -2.75 -19.44
C ILE A 244 -16.32 -2.71 -18.96
N GLU A 245 -17.20 -3.54 -19.52
CA GLU A 245 -18.61 -3.63 -19.11
C GLU A 245 -18.78 -4.16 -17.68
N ALA A 246 -17.90 -5.08 -17.24
CA ALA A 246 -17.93 -5.68 -15.92
C ALA A 246 -17.49 -4.72 -14.79
N LEU A 247 -16.84 -3.62 -15.11
CA LEU A 247 -16.32 -2.64 -14.16
C LEU A 247 -17.31 -1.48 -13.94
N ASP A 248 -17.34 -0.94 -12.73
CA ASP A 248 -18.07 0.29 -12.45
C ASP A 248 -17.33 1.51 -12.98
N PHE A 249 -16.00 1.51 -12.89
CA PHE A 249 -15.11 2.52 -13.44
C PHE A 249 -13.65 2.01 -13.49
N MET A 250 -12.79 2.79 -14.10
CA MET A 250 -11.36 2.55 -14.18
C MET A 250 -10.60 3.78 -13.71
N SER A 251 -9.67 3.61 -12.77
CA SER A 251 -8.67 4.61 -12.42
C SER A 251 -7.58 4.57 -13.50
N TYR A 252 -7.38 5.67 -14.21
CA TYR A 252 -6.43 5.74 -15.31
C TYR A 252 -5.23 6.59 -14.89
N GLN A 253 -4.09 5.95 -14.67
CA GLN A 253 -2.87 6.55 -14.10
C GLN A 253 -2.17 7.44 -15.15
N CYS A 254 -2.70 8.63 -15.43
CA CYS A 254 -2.12 9.61 -16.37
C CYS A 254 -0.90 10.30 -15.77
N TYR A 255 0.01 9.54 -15.14
CA TYR A 255 1.26 9.99 -14.51
C TYR A 255 2.31 8.88 -14.54
N GLY A 256 3.60 9.24 -14.32
CA GLY A 256 4.71 8.29 -14.19
C GLY A 256 4.78 7.16 -15.21
N PRO A 257 5.81 6.31 -15.14
CA PRO A 257 7.10 6.62 -14.51
C PRO A 257 7.89 7.70 -15.26
N ALA A 258 7.53 8.02 -16.52
CA ALA A 258 8.21 9.05 -17.31
C ALA A 258 7.76 10.46 -16.91
N VAL A 259 8.71 11.37 -16.71
CA VAL A 259 8.50 12.78 -16.32
C VAL A 259 7.51 13.50 -17.25
N MET A 260 7.57 13.23 -18.56
CA MET A 260 6.67 13.83 -19.54
C MET A 260 5.17 13.65 -19.23
N ARG A 261 4.80 12.59 -18.49
CA ARG A 261 3.40 12.31 -18.10
C ARG A 261 2.89 13.24 -16.99
N TYR A 262 3.74 14.08 -16.43
CA TYR A 262 3.32 15.11 -15.49
C TYR A 262 2.70 16.31 -16.19
N SER A 263 3.03 16.57 -17.49
CA SER A 263 2.48 17.71 -18.23
C SER A 263 0.97 17.60 -18.46
N TYR A 264 0.31 18.75 -18.67
CA TYR A 264 -1.10 18.81 -19.00
C TYR A 264 -1.38 18.22 -20.40
N GLU A 265 -0.52 18.51 -21.38
CA GLU A 265 -0.67 18.04 -22.76
C GLU A 265 -0.58 16.52 -22.86
N GLN A 266 0.33 15.91 -22.11
CA GLN A 266 0.41 14.44 -22.08
C GLN A 266 -0.76 13.81 -21.34
N PHE A 267 -1.25 14.45 -20.27
CA PHE A 267 -2.44 14.00 -19.54
C PHE A 267 -3.67 13.95 -20.45
N VAL A 268 -3.92 15.00 -21.25
CA VAL A 268 -5.00 15.05 -22.25
C VAL A 268 -4.84 13.92 -23.27
N LYS A 269 -3.65 13.82 -23.86
CA LYS A 269 -3.35 12.78 -24.86
C LYS A 269 -3.54 11.36 -24.32
N ASP A 270 -3.12 11.10 -23.10
CA ASP A 270 -3.30 9.79 -22.45
C ASP A 270 -4.80 9.50 -22.25
N ALA A 271 -5.59 10.49 -21.81
CA ALA A 271 -7.02 10.34 -21.60
C ALA A 271 -7.78 10.07 -22.90
N GLU A 272 -7.51 10.86 -23.95
CA GLU A 272 -8.09 10.67 -25.28
C GLU A 272 -7.77 9.30 -25.88
N MET A 273 -6.54 8.81 -25.71
CA MET A 273 -6.11 7.48 -26.17
C MET A 273 -6.96 6.35 -25.56
N ALA A 274 -7.34 6.46 -24.31
CA ALA A 274 -8.20 5.46 -23.66
C ALA A 274 -9.63 5.50 -24.25
N VAL A 275 -10.17 6.68 -24.53
CA VAL A 275 -11.49 6.86 -25.13
C VAL A 275 -11.48 6.36 -26.58
N GLU A 276 -10.47 6.67 -27.37
CA GLU A 276 -10.29 6.16 -28.74
C GLU A 276 -10.21 4.62 -28.78
N TYR A 277 -9.65 3.99 -27.77
CA TYR A 277 -9.63 2.54 -27.63
C TYR A 277 -11.03 1.96 -27.37
N GLY A 278 -11.97 2.74 -26.88
CA GLY A 278 -13.36 2.34 -26.60
C GLY A 278 -13.70 2.24 -25.12
N ILE A 279 -12.91 2.82 -24.22
CA ILE A 279 -13.30 2.97 -22.81
C ILE A 279 -14.17 4.24 -22.69
N PRO A 280 -15.44 4.14 -22.22
CA PRO A 280 -16.30 5.32 -22.07
C PRO A 280 -15.70 6.36 -21.09
N ALA A 281 -15.76 7.65 -21.45
CA ALA A 281 -15.23 8.71 -20.62
C ALA A 281 -15.88 8.74 -19.21
N ASP A 282 -17.18 8.50 -19.12
CA ASP A 282 -17.95 8.41 -17.86
C ASP A 282 -17.58 7.21 -16.97
N LYS A 283 -16.74 6.28 -17.46
CA LYS A 283 -16.12 5.20 -16.70
C LYS A 283 -14.65 5.48 -16.35
N LEU A 284 -14.04 6.54 -16.85
CA LEU A 284 -12.65 6.89 -16.57
C LEU A 284 -12.53 7.92 -15.45
N VAL A 285 -11.74 7.59 -14.43
CA VAL A 285 -11.28 8.50 -13.39
C VAL A 285 -9.80 8.79 -13.66
N LEU A 286 -9.48 10.01 -14.02
CA LEU A 286 -8.14 10.38 -14.49
C LEU A 286 -7.19 10.61 -13.31
N GLY A 287 -6.03 9.96 -13.35
CA GLY A 287 -5.05 9.98 -12.28
C GLY A 287 -4.13 11.18 -12.31
N VAL A 288 -3.88 11.79 -11.15
CA VAL A 288 -2.88 12.85 -10.95
C VAL A 288 -1.95 12.49 -9.79
N PRO A 289 -0.63 12.82 -9.88
CA PRO A 289 0.32 12.53 -8.82
C PRO A 289 0.34 13.62 -7.76
N PHE A 290 0.35 13.24 -6.49
CA PHE A 290 0.67 14.14 -5.37
C PHE A 290 2.11 13.95 -4.89
N ILE A 291 2.97 13.57 -5.82
CA ILE A 291 4.40 13.38 -5.66
C ILE A 291 5.14 14.11 -6.78
N GLY A 292 6.41 14.40 -6.56
CA GLY A 292 7.34 14.79 -7.61
C GLY A 292 8.43 13.74 -7.84
N THR A 293 9.05 13.76 -9.00
CA THR A 293 10.09 12.82 -9.40
C THR A 293 11.26 13.49 -10.09
N THR A 294 12.45 12.91 -9.96
CA THR A 294 13.66 13.33 -10.69
C THR A 294 13.78 12.66 -12.08
N GLY A 295 12.87 11.75 -12.44
CA GLY A 295 12.87 11.05 -13.73
C GLY A 295 12.46 9.59 -13.64
N VAL A 296 12.64 8.83 -14.73
CA VAL A 296 12.39 7.40 -14.80
C VAL A 296 13.32 6.67 -13.83
N ASN A 297 12.76 5.84 -12.95
CA ASN A 297 13.46 5.22 -11.81
C ASN A 297 14.14 6.25 -10.88
N GLY A 298 13.73 7.53 -10.98
CA GLY A 298 14.20 8.60 -10.13
C GLY A 298 13.64 8.53 -8.72
N GLU A 299 14.19 9.39 -7.87
CA GLU A 299 13.63 9.56 -6.53
C GLU A 299 12.24 10.16 -6.61
N GLN A 300 11.36 9.70 -5.74
CA GLN A 300 10.04 10.26 -5.55
C GLN A 300 9.96 10.91 -4.17
N VAL A 301 9.36 12.09 -4.11
CA VAL A 301 9.15 12.87 -2.89
C VAL A 301 7.70 13.32 -2.85
N SER A 302 7.10 13.28 -1.68
CA SER A 302 5.71 13.70 -1.48
C SER A 302 5.52 15.20 -1.70
N TYR A 303 4.34 15.60 -2.16
CA TYR A 303 4.01 17.02 -2.27
C TYR A 303 4.07 17.73 -0.90
N SER A 304 3.66 17.07 0.16
CA SER A 304 3.77 17.61 1.52
C SER A 304 5.21 17.88 1.95
N ASP A 305 6.16 17.03 1.54
CA ASP A 305 7.57 17.26 1.85
C ASP A 305 8.14 18.46 1.11
N PHE A 306 7.70 18.73 -0.14
CA PHE A 306 8.06 19.95 -0.84
C PHE A 306 7.54 21.19 -0.13
N ILE A 307 6.27 21.17 0.32
CA ILE A 307 5.69 22.28 1.08
C ILE A 307 6.47 22.53 2.37
N ASN A 308 6.77 21.46 3.12
CA ASN A 308 7.56 21.54 4.36
C ASN A 308 9.02 21.96 4.10
N GLY A 309 9.55 21.61 2.94
CA GLY A 309 10.90 21.96 2.46
C GLY A 309 11.03 23.34 1.82
N GLY A 310 9.97 24.17 1.88
CA GLY A 310 10.02 25.57 1.46
C GLY A 310 9.38 25.88 0.11
N LEU A 311 8.65 24.95 -0.52
CA LEU A 311 7.84 25.28 -1.70
C LEU A 311 6.74 26.27 -1.31
N SER A 312 6.94 27.54 -1.64
CA SER A 312 6.01 28.63 -1.34
C SER A 312 5.09 28.95 -2.52
N ASP A 313 5.62 28.94 -3.72
CA ASP A 313 4.83 29.13 -4.96
C ASP A 313 4.25 27.78 -5.42
N VAL A 314 3.02 27.53 -5.01
CA VAL A 314 2.29 26.28 -5.29
C VAL A 314 1.83 26.15 -6.76
N ALA A 315 2.08 27.14 -7.60
CA ALA A 315 1.78 27.09 -9.01
C ALA A 315 2.87 26.39 -9.85
N LEU A 316 4.05 26.19 -9.26
CA LEU A 316 5.21 25.62 -9.94
C LEU A 316 5.05 24.11 -10.19
N ASP A 317 5.45 23.67 -11.37
CA ASP A 317 5.54 22.26 -11.77
C ASP A 317 6.97 21.69 -11.62
N GLU A 318 7.91 22.49 -11.11
CA GLU A 318 9.28 22.10 -10.78
C GLU A 318 9.71 22.72 -9.47
N PHE A 319 10.46 21.96 -8.66
CA PHE A 319 11.02 22.45 -7.41
C PHE A 319 12.36 21.79 -7.10
N THR A 320 13.36 22.61 -6.67
CA THR A 320 14.65 22.09 -6.21
C THR A 320 14.57 21.80 -4.70
N TYR A 321 14.68 20.52 -4.35
CA TYR A 321 14.63 20.03 -2.99
C TYR A 321 15.87 19.19 -2.69
N ASN A 322 16.58 19.49 -1.61
CA ASN A 322 17.82 18.82 -1.22
C ASN A 322 18.85 18.71 -2.36
N GLY A 323 18.99 19.79 -3.14
CA GLY A 323 19.97 19.88 -4.24
C GLY A 323 19.60 19.14 -5.52
N LYS A 324 18.38 18.59 -5.62
CA LYS A 324 17.85 17.91 -6.82
C LYS A 324 16.60 18.60 -7.33
N THR A 325 16.45 18.68 -8.65
CA THR A 325 15.24 19.22 -9.26
C THR A 325 14.23 18.12 -9.50
N TYR A 326 13.01 18.33 -9.01
CA TYR A 326 11.87 17.43 -9.17
C TYR A 326 10.82 18.06 -10.07
N THR A 327 10.28 17.27 -10.98
CA THR A 327 9.04 17.59 -11.69
C THR A 327 7.87 17.11 -10.83
N LEU A 328 6.88 17.98 -10.65
CA LEU A 328 5.65 17.73 -9.89
C LEU A 328 4.46 18.33 -10.64
N ASN A 329 3.27 18.31 -10.04
CA ASN A 329 2.16 19.13 -10.50
C ASN A 329 1.81 20.16 -9.43
N GLY A 330 1.99 21.44 -9.77
CA GLY A 330 1.49 22.54 -8.96
C GLY A 330 -0.03 22.71 -9.09
N GLN A 331 -0.60 23.57 -8.24
CA GLN A 331 -2.05 23.81 -8.22
C GLN A 331 -2.62 24.23 -9.58
N ASN A 332 -1.89 25.05 -10.36
CA ASN A 332 -2.36 25.49 -11.66
C ASN A 332 -2.53 24.33 -12.65
N THR A 333 -1.59 23.42 -12.70
CA THR A 333 -1.66 22.23 -13.57
C THR A 333 -2.72 21.24 -13.08
N ILE A 334 -2.84 21.05 -11.77
CA ILE A 334 -3.91 20.24 -11.17
C ILE A 334 -5.30 20.80 -11.50
N ARG A 335 -5.51 22.14 -11.40
CA ARG A 335 -6.77 22.79 -11.77
C ARG A 335 -7.11 22.58 -13.24
N LYS A 336 -6.15 22.78 -14.15
CA LYS A 336 -6.36 22.52 -15.58
C LYS A 336 -6.79 21.08 -15.85
N LYS A 337 -6.15 20.10 -15.20
CA LYS A 337 -6.48 18.68 -15.33
C LYS A 337 -7.87 18.37 -14.79
N ALA A 338 -8.25 18.92 -13.61
CA ALA A 338 -9.57 18.75 -13.02
C ALA A 338 -10.67 19.38 -13.89
N LYS A 339 -10.44 20.60 -14.37
CA LYS A 339 -11.36 21.30 -15.29
C LYS A 339 -11.60 20.50 -16.57
N TYR A 340 -10.52 20.02 -17.23
CA TYR A 340 -10.62 19.17 -18.41
C TYR A 340 -11.46 17.92 -18.15
N ALA A 341 -11.23 17.24 -17.03
CA ALA A 341 -12.01 16.06 -16.68
C ALA A 341 -13.53 16.35 -16.56
N CYS A 342 -13.91 17.52 -16.01
CA CYS A 342 -15.30 17.94 -15.95
C CYS A 342 -15.87 18.26 -17.35
N GLU A 343 -15.16 19.07 -18.13
CA GLU A 343 -15.63 19.58 -19.43
C GLU A 343 -15.82 18.46 -20.47
N GLU A 344 -14.95 17.44 -20.43
CA GLU A 344 -14.99 16.29 -21.35
C GLU A 344 -15.81 15.09 -20.81
N GLY A 345 -16.48 15.26 -19.68
CA GLY A 345 -17.41 14.25 -19.13
C GLY A 345 -16.73 13.01 -18.56
N TYR A 346 -15.46 13.11 -18.17
CA TYR A 346 -14.82 12.04 -17.41
C TYR A 346 -15.44 11.90 -16.02
N ARG A 347 -15.36 10.68 -15.45
CA ARG A 347 -15.99 10.36 -14.17
C ARG A 347 -15.43 11.17 -13.00
N GLY A 348 -14.19 11.62 -13.07
CA GLY A 348 -13.56 12.41 -12.04
C GLY A 348 -12.03 12.32 -12.05
N ILE A 349 -11.44 12.72 -10.94
CA ILE A 349 -9.99 12.69 -10.71
C ILE A 349 -9.65 11.68 -9.60
N MET A 350 -8.60 10.90 -9.78
CA MET A 350 -7.95 10.08 -8.77
C MET A 350 -6.60 10.70 -8.42
N SER A 351 -6.30 10.82 -7.15
CA SER A 351 -4.97 11.22 -6.68
C SER A 351 -4.16 10.01 -6.25
N TRP A 352 -2.89 9.98 -6.66
CA TRP A 352 -1.91 9.06 -6.11
C TRP A 352 -1.14 9.74 -4.98
N GLY A 353 -1.15 9.10 -3.79
CA GLY A 353 -0.51 9.64 -2.60
C GLY A 353 -1.39 10.66 -1.86
N SER A 354 -2.67 10.35 -1.64
CA SER A 354 -3.58 11.22 -0.87
C SER A 354 -3.12 11.46 0.58
N ASP A 355 -2.40 10.52 1.16
CA ASP A 355 -1.75 10.58 2.47
C ASP A 355 -0.59 11.59 2.53
N VAL A 356 -0.04 11.97 1.38
CA VAL A 356 1.05 12.94 1.24
C VAL A 356 0.56 14.34 0.83
N SER A 357 -0.73 14.60 0.95
CA SER A 357 -1.35 15.91 0.72
C SER A 357 -1.22 16.80 1.96
N VAL A 358 -1.35 18.11 1.76
CA VAL A 358 -1.45 19.08 2.85
C VAL A 358 -2.89 19.51 3.07
N ASN A 359 -3.26 19.84 4.32
CA ASN A 359 -4.63 20.23 4.68
C ASN A 359 -4.74 21.74 4.94
N ASN A 360 -4.43 22.54 3.92
CA ASN A 360 -4.55 24.00 3.95
C ASN A 360 -4.79 24.54 2.53
N GLU A 361 -4.65 25.86 2.32
CA GLU A 361 -4.82 26.51 1.03
C GLU A 361 -3.84 26.04 -0.07
N LYS A 362 -2.74 25.41 0.32
CA LYS A 362 -1.76 24.83 -0.63
C LYS A 362 -2.16 23.42 -1.09
N SER A 363 -3.27 22.88 -0.64
CA SER A 363 -3.73 21.53 -0.94
C SER A 363 -4.06 21.35 -2.41
N LEU A 364 -3.49 20.32 -3.05
CA LEU A 364 -3.85 19.90 -4.41
C LEU A 364 -5.27 19.31 -4.45
N LEU A 365 -5.68 18.59 -3.41
CA LEU A 365 -7.03 18.04 -3.31
C LEU A 365 -8.09 19.16 -3.24
N LYS A 366 -7.80 20.24 -2.48
CA LYS A 366 -8.67 21.41 -2.42
C LYS A 366 -8.79 22.08 -3.80
N ALA A 367 -7.68 22.20 -4.53
CA ALA A 367 -7.67 22.73 -5.88
C ALA A 367 -8.57 21.94 -6.85
N ILE A 368 -8.55 20.59 -6.78
CA ILE A 368 -9.45 19.72 -7.54
C ILE A 368 -10.91 19.97 -7.14
N GLN A 369 -11.19 20.00 -5.85
CA GLN A 369 -12.54 20.19 -5.33
C GLN A 369 -13.15 21.54 -5.75
N GLU A 370 -12.38 22.62 -5.71
CA GLU A 370 -12.79 23.94 -6.11
C GLU A 370 -13.19 23.98 -7.60
N GLU A 371 -12.46 23.31 -8.48
CA GLU A 371 -12.81 23.21 -9.90
C GLU A 371 -14.10 22.43 -10.13
N PHE A 372 -14.31 21.34 -9.40
CA PHE A 372 -15.55 20.55 -9.50
C PHE A 372 -16.77 21.36 -9.03
N VAL A 373 -16.65 22.05 -7.89
CA VAL A 373 -17.72 22.94 -7.39
C VAL A 373 -17.99 24.08 -8.38
N ALA A 374 -16.97 24.69 -8.92
CA ALA A 374 -17.13 25.77 -9.92
C ALA A 374 -17.82 25.24 -11.19
N TYR A 375 -17.48 24.05 -11.65
CA TYR A 375 -18.13 23.43 -12.80
C TYR A 375 -19.63 23.16 -12.55
N GLU A 376 -19.96 22.58 -11.40
CA GLU A 376 -21.37 22.28 -11.01
C GLU A 376 -22.22 23.55 -10.91
N ILE A 377 -21.67 24.63 -10.34
CA ILE A 377 -22.35 25.93 -10.25
C ILE A 377 -22.66 26.49 -11.64
N ASN A 378 -21.71 26.37 -12.58
CA ASN A 378 -21.84 26.91 -13.94
C ASN A 378 -22.67 26.01 -14.88
N ASN A 379 -22.88 24.73 -14.50
CA ASN A 379 -23.61 23.74 -15.28
C ASN A 379 -24.63 23.01 -14.39
N PRO A 380 -25.63 23.71 -13.84
CA PRO A 380 -26.64 23.11 -12.98
C PRO A 380 -27.42 22.02 -13.75
N LYS A 381 -27.62 20.87 -13.13
CA LYS A 381 -28.37 19.72 -13.70
C LYS A 381 -29.87 20.00 -13.68
#